data_e339d3ab855b173c34d916057bd5a34a
#
_entry.id   e339d3ab855b173c34d916057bd5a34a
#
_cell.length_a   1.000
_cell.length_b   1.000
_cell.length_c   1.000
_cell.angle_alpha   90.00
_cell.angle_beta   90.00
_cell.angle_gamma   90.00
#
_symmetry.space_group_name_H-M   'P 1'
#
loop_
_entity.id
_entity.type
_entity.pdbx_description
1 polymer ?
#
loop_
_entity_poly.entity_id
_entity_poly.type
_entity_poly.pdbx_seq_one_letter_code
_entity_poly.pdbx_strand_id
1 'polypeptide(L)'
;MRSDLKMGKGKLAAQVAHASISAAEEAMKRSEGWYGEWKQEGQAKIVLKVGSEAELNELLRRARAARLPASLIQDRGLTQLSPGTTTCLGLGPAPDDLLDKLTGDLKLL
;
A
#
# COMPACT_ATOMS: atom_id res chain seq x y z
N MET A 1 3.15 -1.85 -4.88
CA MET A 1 4.64 -1.80 -4.95
C MET A 1 5.08 -1.50 -6.36
N ARG A 2 5.95 -0.53 -6.53
CA ARG A 2 6.53 -0.24 -7.84
C ARG A 2 7.48 -1.35 -8.25
N SER A 3 7.29 -1.88 -9.45
CA SER A 3 8.13 -2.94 -9.99
C SER A 3 9.26 -2.39 -10.88
N ASP A 4 9.24 -1.10 -11.20
CA ASP A 4 10.27 -0.44 -12.01
C ASP A 4 11.52 -0.05 -11.21
N LEU A 5 11.47 -0.13 -9.88
CA LEU A 5 12.61 0.17 -9.04
C LEU A 5 13.42 -1.10 -8.76
N LYS A 6 14.74 -0.94 -8.75
CA LYS A 6 15.64 -2.04 -8.39
C LYS A 6 15.82 -2.06 -6.88
N MET A 7 15.18 -3.02 -6.23
CA MET A 7 15.30 -3.22 -4.79
C MET A 7 15.61 -4.67 -4.52
N GLY A 8 16.56 -4.90 -3.61
CA GLY A 8 16.83 -6.25 -3.11
C GLY A 8 15.64 -6.77 -2.30
N LYS A 9 15.60 -8.07 -2.07
CA LYS A 9 14.48 -8.72 -1.36
C LYS A 9 14.24 -8.14 0.02
N GLY A 10 15.30 -7.87 0.79
CA GLY A 10 15.16 -7.31 2.13
C GLY A 10 14.57 -5.91 2.10
N LYS A 11 15.04 -5.07 1.19
CA LYS A 11 14.53 -3.71 1.02
C LYS A 11 13.05 -3.73 0.64
N LEU A 12 12.70 -4.56 -0.32
CA LEU A 12 11.33 -4.70 -0.79
C LEU A 12 10.41 -5.15 0.36
N ALA A 13 10.84 -6.15 1.13
CA ALA A 13 10.07 -6.65 2.26
C ALA A 13 9.86 -5.56 3.32
N ALA A 14 10.89 -4.78 3.61
CA ALA A 14 10.78 -3.69 4.58
C ALA A 14 9.80 -2.61 4.12
N GLN A 15 9.82 -2.26 2.84
CA GLN A 15 8.89 -1.26 2.29
C GLN A 15 7.45 -1.75 2.35
N VAL A 16 7.21 -3.02 2.04
CA VAL A 16 5.89 -3.64 2.16
C VAL A 16 5.41 -3.62 3.61
N ALA A 17 6.29 -3.94 4.54
CA ALA A 17 5.96 -3.92 5.97
C ALA A 17 5.59 -2.50 6.44
N HIS A 18 6.35 -1.49 6.00
CA HIS A 18 6.04 -0.09 6.30
C HIS A 18 4.65 0.29 5.78
N ALA A 19 4.35 -0.06 4.55
CA ALA A 19 3.05 0.24 3.94
C ALA A 19 1.91 -0.42 4.71
N SER A 20 2.11 -1.67 5.11
CA SER A 20 1.10 -2.42 5.87
C SER A 20 0.79 -1.76 7.21
N ILE A 21 1.83 -1.41 7.96
CA ILE A 21 1.67 -0.77 9.27
C ILE A 21 1.00 0.60 9.11
N SER A 22 1.49 1.42 8.19
CA SER A 22 0.97 2.77 8.02
C SER A 22 -0.49 2.79 7.57
N ALA A 23 -0.88 1.90 6.65
CA ALA A 23 -2.27 1.79 6.21
C ALA A 23 -3.17 1.30 7.34
N ALA A 24 -2.71 0.32 8.12
CA ALA A 24 -3.45 -0.17 9.27
C ALA A 24 -3.68 0.93 10.31
N GLU A 25 -2.67 1.76 10.57
CA GLU A 25 -2.80 2.88 11.49
C GLU A 25 -3.82 3.91 10.99
N GLU A 26 -3.85 4.18 9.69
CA GLU A 26 -4.86 5.06 9.11
C GLU A 26 -6.26 4.46 9.28
N ALA A 27 -6.41 3.16 9.09
CA ALA A 27 -7.70 2.48 9.28
C ALA A 27 -8.15 2.55 10.74
N MET A 28 -7.22 2.41 11.68
CA MET A 28 -7.54 2.54 13.11
C MET A 28 -8.17 3.89 13.44
N LYS A 29 -7.69 4.95 12.79
CA LYS A 29 -8.16 6.31 13.04
C LYS A 29 -9.49 6.63 12.37
N ARG A 30 -9.71 6.11 11.16
CA ARG A 30 -10.80 6.54 10.29
C ARG A 30 -11.85 5.47 10.02
N SER A 31 -11.51 4.20 10.19
CA SER A 31 -12.34 3.07 9.81
C SER A 31 -12.13 1.93 10.80
N GLU A 32 -12.35 2.22 12.05
CA GLU A 32 -12.07 1.30 13.16
C GLU A 32 -12.76 -0.05 12.99
N GLY A 33 -13.98 -0.07 12.48
CA GLY A 33 -14.72 -1.32 12.23
C GLY A 33 -14.00 -2.21 11.20
N TRP A 34 -13.52 -1.63 10.12
CA TRP A 34 -12.75 -2.36 9.10
C TRP A 34 -11.45 -2.90 9.67
N TYR A 35 -10.76 -2.08 10.45
CA TYR A 35 -9.52 -2.50 11.10
C TYR A 35 -9.76 -3.70 12.03
N GLY A 36 -10.79 -3.62 12.86
CA GLY A 36 -11.14 -4.68 13.81
C GLY A 36 -11.48 -5.99 13.13
N GLU A 37 -12.30 -5.93 12.08
CA GLU A 37 -12.66 -7.12 11.30
C GLU A 37 -11.44 -7.77 10.66
N TRP A 38 -10.60 -6.96 10.04
CA TRP A 38 -9.38 -7.43 9.40
C TRP A 38 -8.43 -8.12 10.40
N LYS A 39 -8.26 -7.51 11.57
CA LYS A 39 -7.44 -8.09 12.64
C LYS A 39 -7.99 -9.47 13.05
N GLN A 40 -9.29 -9.54 13.25
CA GLN A 40 -9.97 -10.75 13.69
C GLN A 40 -9.91 -11.87 12.65
N GLU A 41 -9.92 -11.50 11.37
CA GLU A 41 -9.89 -12.45 10.25
C GLU A 41 -8.48 -12.92 9.88
N GLY A 42 -7.46 -12.48 10.59
CA GLY A 42 -6.10 -12.97 10.41
C GLY A 42 -5.16 -12.01 9.69
N GLN A 43 -5.56 -10.76 9.49
CA GLN A 43 -4.70 -9.72 8.91
C GLN A 43 -4.17 -10.08 7.52
N ALA A 44 -5.02 -10.59 6.64
CA ALA A 44 -4.63 -10.97 5.29
C ALA A 44 -4.01 -9.79 4.54
N LYS A 45 -2.97 -10.06 3.78
CA LYS A 45 -2.25 -9.06 2.99
C LYS A 45 -1.88 -9.66 1.65
N ILE A 46 -2.00 -8.86 0.60
CA ILE A 46 -1.49 -9.24 -0.71
C ILE A 46 -0.61 -8.12 -1.23
N VAL A 47 0.37 -8.46 -2.04
CA VAL A 47 1.28 -7.48 -2.62
C VAL A 47 1.13 -7.50 -4.13
N LEU A 48 0.71 -6.35 -4.66
CA LEU A 48 0.47 -6.16 -6.08
C LEU A 48 1.55 -5.26 -6.67
N LYS A 49 1.71 -5.28 -7.97
CA LYS A 49 2.70 -4.44 -8.62
C LYS A 49 2.07 -3.40 -9.54
N VAL A 50 2.72 -2.25 -9.63
CA VAL A 50 2.47 -1.22 -10.63
C VAL A 50 3.79 -0.91 -11.32
N GLY A 51 3.73 -0.43 -12.56
CA GLY A 51 4.92 -0.22 -13.38
C GLY A 51 5.57 1.14 -13.24
N SER A 52 4.95 2.08 -12.52
CA SER A 52 5.48 3.44 -12.46
C SER A 52 4.98 4.20 -11.24
N GLU A 53 5.68 5.28 -10.92
CA GLU A 53 5.24 6.22 -9.88
C GLU A 53 3.90 6.86 -10.25
N ALA A 54 3.68 7.16 -11.52
CA ALA A 54 2.42 7.76 -11.97
C ALA A 54 1.23 6.85 -11.67
N GLU A 55 1.36 5.55 -11.91
CA GLU A 55 0.31 4.58 -11.58
C GLU A 55 0.05 4.53 -10.08
N LEU A 56 1.11 4.58 -9.29
CA LEU A 56 1.00 4.57 -7.84
C LEU A 56 0.25 5.80 -7.33
N ASN A 57 0.60 6.98 -7.85
CA ASN A 57 -0.05 8.23 -7.47
C ASN A 57 -1.52 8.27 -7.89
N GLU A 58 -1.85 7.68 -9.02
CA GLU A 58 -3.25 7.59 -9.48
C GLU A 58 -4.08 6.69 -8.55
N LEU A 59 -3.51 5.58 -8.11
CA LEU A 59 -4.17 4.72 -7.13
C LEU A 59 -4.41 5.46 -5.82
N LEU A 60 -3.43 6.21 -5.36
CA LEU A 60 -3.56 7.01 -4.14
C LEU A 60 -4.70 8.02 -4.28
N ARG A 61 -4.76 8.73 -5.41
CA ARG A 61 -5.81 9.70 -5.67
C ARG A 61 -7.19 9.04 -5.63
N ARG A 62 -7.33 7.89 -6.28
CA ARG A 62 -8.59 7.15 -6.32
C ARG A 62 -8.99 6.61 -4.94
N ALA A 63 -8.01 6.13 -4.19
CA ALA A 63 -8.27 5.65 -2.84
C ALA A 63 -8.76 6.77 -1.93
N ARG A 64 -8.14 7.93 -2.01
CA ARG A 64 -8.56 9.10 -1.24
C ARG A 64 -9.94 9.59 -1.63
N ALA A 65 -10.23 9.61 -2.94
CA ALA A 65 -11.55 9.98 -3.42
C ALA A 65 -12.63 9.02 -2.91
N ALA A 66 -12.31 7.75 -2.76
CA ALA A 66 -13.21 6.73 -2.22
C ALA A 66 -13.19 6.67 -0.70
N ARG A 67 -12.40 7.51 -0.04
CA ARG A 67 -12.24 7.56 1.42
C ARG A 67 -11.76 6.24 2.03
N LEU A 68 -10.91 5.54 1.31
CA LEU A 68 -10.29 4.33 1.80
C LEU A 68 -8.99 4.64 2.55
N PRO A 69 -8.66 3.85 3.59
CA PRO A 69 -7.36 4.00 4.24
C PRO A 69 -6.24 3.80 3.22
N ALA A 70 -5.32 4.74 3.17
CA ALA A 70 -4.22 4.71 2.22
C ALA A 70 -3.00 5.41 2.82
N SER A 71 -1.81 4.87 2.54
CA SER A 71 -0.58 5.46 3.02
C SER A 71 0.52 5.28 1.98
N LEU A 72 1.10 6.39 1.54
CA LEU A 72 2.19 6.40 0.58
C LEU A 72 3.52 6.30 1.32
N ILE A 73 4.39 5.41 0.85
CA ILE A 73 5.68 5.19 1.48
C ILE A 73 6.79 5.76 0.60
N GLN A 74 7.67 6.54 1.21
CA GLN A 74 8.84 7.10 0.56
C GLN A 74 10.10 6.54 1.21
N ASP A 75 11.13 6.35 0.39
CA ASP A 75 12.43 5.93 0.91
C ASP A 75 13.14 7.12 1.55
N ARG A 76 13.83 6.88 2.66
CA ARG A 76 14.56 7.94 3.38
C ARG A 76 15.94 8.24 2.80
N GLY A 77 16.36 7.49 1.77
CA GLY A 77 17.66 7.69 1.17
C GLY A 77 18.82 7.04 1.92
N LEU A 78 18.52 6.11 2.82
CA LEU A 78 19.54 5.36 3.55
C LEU A 78 19.92 4.07 2.83
N THR A 79 19.47 3.93 1.58
CA THR A 79 19.59 2.71 0.81
C THR A 79 20.02 3.03 -0.62
N GLN A 80 19.74 2.10 -1.55
CA GLN A 80 20.04 2.20 -2.98
C GLN A 80 19.24 3.29 -3.70
N LEU A 81 18.16 3.78 -3.11
CA LEU A 81 17.26 4.74 -3.76
C LEU A 81 17.55 6.17 -3.32
N SER A 82 17.20 7.13 -4.19
CA SER A 82 17.31 8.54 -3.84
C SER A 82 16.34 8.91 -2.72
N PRO A 83 16.72 9.86 -1.84
CA PRO A 83 15.81 10.33 -0.80
C PRO A 83 14.48 10.80 -1.36
N GLY A 84 13.39 10.42 -0.73
CA GLY A 84 12.04 10.82 -1.13
C GLY A 84 11.46 10.01 -2.28
N THR A 85 12.15 8.98 -2.77
CA THR A 85 11.61 8.09 -3.80
C THR A 85 10.38 7.38 -3.24
N THR A 86 9.26 7.53 -3.93
CA THR A 86 8.02 6.82 -3.60
C THR A 86 8.15 5.37 -4.03
N THR A 87 7.97 4.45 -3.11
CA THR A 87 8.20 3.01 -3.36
C THR A 87 6.94 2.18 -3.42
N CYS A 88 6.01 2.44 -2.53
CA CYS A 88 4.78 1.65 -2.47
C CYS A 88 3.65 2.42 -1.80
N LEU A 89 2.47 1.84 -1.89
CA LEU A 89 1.24 2.37 -1.33
C LEU A 89 0.56 1.26 -0.55
N GLY A 90 0.23 1.51 0.71
CA GLY A 90 -0.62 0.65 1.49
C GLY A 90 -2.07 1.06 1.30
N LEU A 91 -2.95 0.09 1.07
CA LEU A 91 -4.39 0.30 0.90
C LEU A 91 -5.17 -0.60 1.84
N GLY A 92 -6.13 -0.05 2.53
CA GLY A 92 -6.97 -0.80 3.46
C GLY A 92 -6.39 -0.83 4.86
N PRO A 93 -6.94 -1.70 5.73
CA PRO A 93 -8.04 -2.65 5.43
C PRO A 93 -9.37 -1.97 5.07
N ALA A 94 -10.10 -2.61 4.19
CA ALA A 94 -11.42 -2.18 3.73
C ALA A 94 -12.15 -3.39 3.14
N PRO A 95 -13.47 -3.30 2.91
CA PRO A 95 -14.19 -4.39 2.26
C PRO A 95 -13.59 -4.77 0.91
N ASP A 96 -13.57 -6.05 0.59
CA ASP A 96 -12.95 -6.58 -0.61
C ASP A 96 -13.49 -5.93 -1.90
N ASP A 97 -14.79 -5.73 -1.98
CA ASP A 97 -15.40 -5.12 -3.17
C ASP A 97 -14.91 -3.70 -3.42
N LEU A 98 -14.65 -2.94 -2.37
CA LEU A 98 -14.14 -1.58 -2.50
C LEU A 98 -12.68 -1.58 -2.95
N LEU A 99 -11.88 -2.48 -2.42
CA LEU A 99 -10.48 -2.60 -2.82
C LEU A 99 -10.35 -3.14 -4.25
N ASP A 100 -11.19 -4.10 -4.63
CA ASP A 100 -11.16 -4.70 -5.97
C ASP A 100 -11.44 -3.67 -7.07
N LYS A 101 -12.28 -2.68 -6.82
CA LYS A 101 -12.53 -1.61 -7.77
C LYS A 101 -11.27 -0.84 -8.13
N LEU A 102 -10.33 -0.74 -7.20
CA LEU A 102 -9.08 -0.01 -7.42
C LEU A 102 -7.97 -0.92 -7.94
N THR A 103 -7.91 -2.15 -7.49
CA THR A 103 -6.73 -3.01 -7.66
C THR A 103 -7.01 -4.32 -8.38
N GLY A 104 -8.25 -4.58 -8.76
CA GLY A 104 -8.63 -5.86 -9.37
C GLY A 104 -7.90 -6.20 -10.66
N ASP A 105 -7.42 -5.18 -11.38
CA ASP A 105 -6.67 -5.34 -12.64
C ASP A 105 -5.17 -5.56 -12.42
N LEU A 106 -4.69 -5.35 -11.21
CA LEU A 106 -3.26 -5.42 -10.93
C LEU A 106 -2.81 -6.86 -10.71
N LYS A 107 -1.58 -7.14 -11.08
CA LYS A 107 -1.01 -8.46 -10.93
C LYS A 107 -0.23 -8.57 -9.62
N LEU A 108 -0.10 -9.79 -9.12
CA LEU A 108 0.73 -10.06 -7.95
C LEU A 108 2.19 -9.75 -8.25
N LEU A 109 2.86 -9.23 -7.24
CA LEU A 109 4.29 -8.93 -7.34
C LEU A 109 5.12 -10.19 -7.55
#